data_7ddaaf1a53d5740c44ac0416ee1cb52c
#
_entry.id   7ddaaf1a53d5740c44ac0416ee1cb52c
#
_cell.length_a   1.000
_cell.length_b   1.000
_cell.length_c   1.000
_cell.angle_alpha   90.00
_cell.angle_beta   90.00
_cell.angle_gamma   90.00
#
_symmetry.space_group_name_H-M   'P 1'
#
loop_
_entity.id
_entity.type
_entity.pdbx_description
1 polymer ?
#
loop_
_entity_poly.entity_id
_entity_poly.type
_entity_poly.pdbx_seq_one_letter_code
_entity_poly.pdbx_strand_id
1 'polypeptide(L)'
;VRGSSDAAGYDLFSTDSYVVLPGRRVVVSTGISIQLPPGTYGSIRPRSGLAVKHGLDVLAGVIDPDYQGEVKVVLQNLDMNQPFVIRPGYRIAQLILENYTVAEVVETPTEFTGLVTERGDSAAEAARRGAAGFGSTGL
;
A
#
# COMPACT_ATOMS: atom_id res chain seq x y z
N VAL A 1 -1.70 18.22 0.67
CA VAL A 1 -0.61 19.05 1.23
C VAL A 1 0.40 18.12 1.89
N ARG A 2 1.68 18.37 1.74
CA ARG A 2 2.73 17.65 2.47
C ARG A 2 3.01 18.37 3.79
N GLY A 3 3.35 17.60 4.82
CA GLY A 3 3.64 18.16 6.15
C GLY A 3 4.92 18.99 6.20
N SER A 4 5.88 18.72 5.29
CA SER A 4 7.12 19.50 5.09
C SER A 4 7.57 19.39 3.64
N SER A 5 8.58 20.17 3.24
CA SER A 5 9.18 20.10 1.90
C SER A 5 9.75 18.72 1.56
N ASP A 6 10.24 18.01 2.57
CA ASP A 6 10.89 16.71 2.43
C ASP A 6 9.99 15.53 2.80
N ALA A 7 8.73 15.78 3.17
CA ALA A 7 7.77 14.72 3.41
C ALA A 7 7.47 13.94 2.12
N ALA A 8 7.56 12.62 2.19
CA ALA A 8 7.28 11.74 1.05
C ALA A 8 5.79 11.70 0.70
N GLY A 9 4.92 11.83 1.70
CA GLY A 9 3.49 11.66 1.56
C GLY A 9 2.72 12.97 1.54
N TYR A 10 1.64 12.97 0.76
CA TYR A 10 0.60 14.00 0.78
C TYR A 10 -0.48 13.58 1.76
N ASP A 11 -0.85 14.45 2.69
CA ASP A 11 -1.92 14.15 3.65
C ASP A 11 -3.27 14.01 2.94
N LEU A 12 -4.02 12.97 3.33
CA LEU A 12 -5.40 12.74 2.94
C LEU A 12 -6.32 13.07 4.11
N PHE A 13 -7.38 13.81 3.82
CA PHE A 13 -8.32 14.34 4.81
C PHE A 13 -9.68 13.65 4.65
N SER A 14 -10.34 13.39 5.77
CA SER A 14 -11.73 12.94 5.75
C SER A 14 -12.67 14.12 5.46
N THR A 15 -13.67 13.88 4.61
CA THR A 15 -14.76 14.85 4.37
C THR A 15 -15.90 14.70 5.36
N ASP A 16 -16.02 13.53 5.99
CA ASP A 16 -17.17 13.17 6.81
C ASP A 16 -16.76 12.66 8.20
N SER A 17 -17.77 12.47 9.04
CA SER A 17 -17.60 11.85 10.35
C SER A 17 -17.80 10.35 10.25
N TYR A 18 -16.93 9.60 10.94
CA TYR A 18 -17.02 8.14 11.06
C TYR A 18 -16.67 7.71 12.48
N VAL A 19 -17.22 6.58 12.89
CA VAL A 19 -16.76 5.87 14.08
C VAL A 19 -16.21 4.52 13.64
N VAL A 20 -14.93 4.29 13.87
CA VAL A 20 -14.30 3.00 13.58
C VAL A 20 -14.27 2.20 14.86
N LEU A 21 -15.18 1.25 14.99
CA LEU A 21 -15.28 0.40 16.17
C LEU A 21 -14.05 -0.51 16.29
N PRO A 22 -13.74 -0.98 17.52
CA PRO A 22 -12.62 -1.91 17.74
C PRO A 22 -12.65 -3.10 16.79
N GLY A 23 -11.54 -3.39 16.15
CA GLY A 23 -11.39 -4.50 15.20
C GLY A 23 -12.13 -4.32 13.87
N ARG A 24 -12.83 -3.21 13.65
CA ARG A 24 -13.63 -2.96 12.45
C ARG A 24 -12.88 -2.06 11.46
N ARG A 25 -13.39 -1.97 10.24
CA ARG A 25 -12.91 -1.09 9.19
C ARG A 25 -14.02 -0.21 8.66
N VAL A 26 -13.63 0.88 8.05
CA VAL A 26 -14.53 1.84 7.42
C VAL A 26 -13.89 2.35 6.12
N VAL A 27 -14.71 2.67 5.14
CA VAL A 27 -14.26 3.33 3.91
C VAL A 27 -14.50 4.83 4.07
N VAL A 28 -13.41 5.59 4.15
CA VAL A 28 -13.43 7.03 4.39
C VAL A 28 -13.34 7.79 3.08
N SER A 29 -14.29 8.70 2.84
CA SER A 29 -14.28 9.61 1.71
C SER A 29 -13.27 10.74 1.92
N THR A 30 -12.53 11.09 0.87
CA THR A 30 -11.61 12.22 0.86
C THR A 30 -12.08 13.40 0.03
N GLY A 31 -13.09 13.18 -0.83
CA GLY A 31 -13.66 14.21 -1.70
C GLY A 31 -12.75 14.64 -2.85
N ILE A 32 -11.64 13.94 -3.09
CA ILE A 32 -10.72 14.28 -4.18
C ILE A 32 -10.61 13.16 -5.20
N SER A 33 -10.38 13.55 -6.44
CA SER A 33 -9.88 12.69 -7.53
C SER A 33 -8.49 13.19 -7.91
N ILE A 34 -7.64 12.28 -8.38
CA ILE A 34 -6.25 12.60 -8.69
C ILE A 34 -5.90 12.14 -10.09
N GLN A 35 -4.96 12.84 -10.70
CA GLN A 35 -4.27 12.41 -11.90
C GLN A 35 -2.80 12.21 -11.57
N LEU A 36 -2.30 11.01 -11.79
CA LEU A 36 -0.94 10.64 -11.46
C LEU A 36 0.02 10.95 -12.61
N PRO A 37 1.26 11.36 -12.33
CA PRO A 37 2.30 11.46 -13.36
C PRO A 37 2.52 10.11 -14.07
N PRO A 38 2.88 10.13 -15.36
CA PRO A 38 3.19 8.89 -16.09
C PRO A 38 4.24 8.04 -15.38
N GLY A 39 4.05 6.72 -15.37
CA GLY A 39 4.98 5.78 -14.75
C GLY A 39 4.89 5.69 -13.22
N THR A 40 3.87 6.31 -12.63
CA THR A 40 3.64 6.24 -11.17
C THR A 40 2.27 5.68 -10.84
N TYR A 41 2.15 5.10 -9.66
CA TYR A 41 0.87 4.77 -9.02
C TYR A 41 0.78 5.44 -7.65
N GLY A 42 -0.42 5.52 -7.11
CA GLY A 42 -0.65 6.04 -5.77
C GLY A 42 -0.65 4.94 -4.73
N SER A 43 0.14 5.10 -3.67
CA SER A 43 0.18 4.21 -2.51
C SER A 43 -0.36 4.95 -1.30
N ILE A 44 -1.52 4.50 -0.80
CA ILE A 44 -2.10 5.05 0.42
C ILE A 44 -1.50 4.30 1.61
N ARG A 45 -0.89 5.07 2.51
CA ARG A 45 -0.18 4.53 3.67
C ARG A 45 -0.73 5.10 4.96
N PRO A 46 -0.59 4.36 6.07
CA PRO A 46 -0.96 4.88 7.39
C PRO A 46 -0.11 6.08 7.78
N ARG A 47 -0.65 6.90 8.68
CA ARG A 47 0.12 7.92 9.37
C ARG A 47 0.71 7.34 10.64
N SER A 48 2.01 7.55 10.86
CA SER A 48 2.74 6.97 11.99
C SER A 48 2.12 7.31 13.36
N GLY A 49 1.67 8.54 13.54
CA GLY A 49 1.03 8.95 14.79
C GLY A 49 -0.28 8.23 15.09
N LEU A 50 -1.11 8.01 14.06
CA LEU A 50 -2.37 7.27 14.21
C LEU A 50 -2.12 5.78 14.42
N ALA A 51 -1.10 5.23 13.76
CA ALA A 51 -0.72 3.83 13.94
C ALA A 51 -0.24 3.57 15.37
N VAL A 52 0.67 4.38 15.87
CA VAL A 52 1.26 4.19 17.20
C VAL A 52 0.28 4.47 18.33
N LYS A 53 -0.48 5.58 18.24
CA LYS A 53 -1.37 6.02 19.31
C LYS A 53 -2.71 5.33 19.35
N HIS A 54 -3.23 4.96 18.18
CA HIS A 54 -4.61 4.48 18.02
C HIS A 54 -4.72 3.13 17.31
N GLY A 55 -3.62 2.54 16.88
CA GLY A 55 -3.63 1.25 16.20
C GLY A 55 -4.35 1.27 14.84
N LEU A 56 -4.36 2.40 14.14
CA LEU A 56 -4.99 2.50 12.82
C LEU A 56 -4.06 2.04 11.73
N ASP A 57 -4.60 1.25 10.81
CA ASP A 57 -3.93 0.78 9.60
C ASP A 57 -4.77 1.09 8.37
N VAL A 58 -4.13 1.07 7.21
CA VAL A 58 -4.77 1.23 5.90
C VAL A 58 -4.76 -0.11 5.18
N LEU A 59 -5.92 -0.55 4.74
CA LEU A 59 -6.06 -1.75 3.91
C LEU A 59 -6.11 -1.38 2.43
N ALA A 60 -5.71 -2.32 1.57
CA ALA A 60 -5.57 -2.09 0.12
C ALA A 60 -4.56 -0.97 -0.16
N GLY A 61 -5.02 0.15 -0.66
CA GLY A 61 -4.22 1.36 -0.76
C GLY A 61 -3.50 1.55 -2.08
N VAL A 62 -3.76 0.74 -3.10
CA VAL A 62 -3.20 0.93 -4.44
C VAL A 62 -4.18 1.73 -5.29
N ILE A 63 -3.71 2.84 -5.85
CA ILE A 63 -4.45 3.65 -6.81
C ILE A 63 -3.75 3.54 -8.16
N ASP A 64 -4.43 2.92 -9.10
CA ASP A 64 -3.93 2.75 -10.45
C ASP A 64 -3.91 4.08 -11.21
N PRO A 65 -2.96 4.28 -12.17
CA PRO A 65 -2.87 5.53 -12.91
C PRO A 65 -4.13 5.89 -13.71
N ASP A 66 -4.90 4.90 -14.12
CA ASP A 66 -6.14 5.08 -14.90
C ASP A 66 -7.39 5.22 -14.03
N TYR A 67 -7.25 5.16 -12.70
CA TYR A 67 -8.37 5.38 -11.80
C TYR A 67 -8.79 6.85 -11.79
N GLN A 68 -10.05 7.13 -12.11
CA GLN A 68 -10.60 8.48 -12.23
C GLN A 68 -11.63 8.82 -11.15
N GLY A 69 -11.92 7.85 -10.30
CA GLY A 69 -12.91 8.04 -9.23
C GLY A 69 -12.37 8.79 -8.02
N GLU A 70 -13.23 8.93 -7.04
CA GLU A 70 -12.85 9.50 -5.76
C GLU A 70 -11.84 8.60 -5.03
N VAL A 71 -10.80 9.22 -4.50
CA VAL A 71 -9.85 8.55 -3.62
C VAL A 71 -10.53 8.27 -2.28
N LYS A 72 -10.66 7.01 -1.93
CA LYS A 72 -11.21 6.56 -0.65
C LYS A 72 -10.16 5.77 0.11
N VAL A 73 -10.22 5.85 1.42
CA VAL A 73 -9.27 5.20 2.31
C VAL A 73 -9.98 4.14 3.14
N VAL A 74 -9.51 2.91 3.05
CA VAL A 74 -10.00 1.82 3.91
C VAL A 74 -9.17 1.83 5.18
N LEU A 75 -9.75 2.32 6.28
CA LEU A 75 -9.12 2.34 7.59
C LEU A 75 -9.61 1.18 8.45
N GLN A 76 -8.67 0.51 9.10
CA GLN A 76 -8.95 -0.51 10.10
C GLN A 76 -8.47 -0.06 11.46
N ASN A 77 -9.31 -0.28 12.47
CA ASN A 77 -8.95 -0.08 13.86
C ASN A 77 -8.47 -1.41 14.45
N LEU A 78 -7.16 -1.52 14.68
CA LEU A 78 -6.55 -2.70 15.28
C LEU A 78 -6.60 -2.66 16.82
N ASP A 79 -6.98 -1.52 17.41
CA ASP A 79 -7.29 -1.47 18.83
C ASP A 79 -8.54 -2.33 19.11
N MET A 80 -8.43 -3.23 20.07
CA MET A 80 -9.52 -4.16 20.40
C MET A 80 -10.47 -3.61 21.46
N ASN A 81 -10.17 -2.45 22.04
CA ASN A 81 -10.90 -1.90 23.18
C ASN A 81 -11.48 -0.51 22.91
N GLN A 82 -10.80 0.32 22.12
CA GLN A 82 -11.15 1.71 21.93
C GLN A 82 -11.67 1.98 20.52
N PRO A 83 -12.86 2.59 20.35
CA PRO A 83 -13.27 3.12 19.07
C PRO A 83 -12.42 4.34 18.69
N PHE A 84 -12.31 4.60 17.40
CA PHE A 84 -11.69 5.81 16.87
C PHE A 84 -12.72 6.67 16.16
N VAL A 85 -12.83 7.92 16.57
CA VAL A 85 -13.77 8.89 15.98
C VAL A 85 -13.02 9.75 14.95
N ILE A 86 -13.50 9.74 13.73
CA ILE A 86 -13.05 10.59 12.64
C ILE A 86 -14.03 11.73 12.46
N ARG A 87 -13.51 12.94 12.34
CA ARG A 87 -14.30 14.14 12.04
C ARG A 87 -13.85 14.73 10.72
N PRO A 88 -14.70 15.54 10.05
CA PRO A 88 -14.30 16.26 8.84
C PRO A 88 -13.03 17.07 9.06
N GLY A 89 -12.11 16.99 8.11
CA GLY A 89 -10.81 17.66 8.17
C GLY A 89 -9.71 16.90 8.90
N TYR A 90 -9.99 15.74 9.48
CA TYR A 90 -8.96 14.90 10.06
C TYR A 90 -8.04 14.34 8.98
N ARG A 91 -6.74 14.41 9.24
CA ARG A 91 -5.71 13.73 8.43
C ARG A 91 -5.71 12.26 8.79
N ILE A 92 -6.21 11.43 7.88
CA ILE A 92 -6.46 10.02 8.17
C ILE A 92 -5.43 9.06 7.55
N ALA A 93 -4.75 9.50 6.51
CA ALA A 93 -3.77 8.71 5.78
C ALA A 93 -2.82 9.65 5.01
N GLN A 94 -1.89 9.06 4.30
CA GLN A 94 -1.00 9.77 3.38
C GLN A 94 -0.93 9.05 2.03
N LEU A 95 -0.78 9.82 0.97
CA LEU A 95 -0.59 9.34 -0.39
C LEU A 95 0.86 9.52 -0.79
N ILE A 96 1.50 8.44 -1.20
CA ILE A 96 2.86 8.44 -1.75
C ILE A 96 2.77 8.06 -3.23
N LEU A 97 3.50 8.78 -4.08
CA LEU A 97 3.65 8.44 -5.49
C LEU A 97 4.87 7.53 -5.64
N GLU A 98 4.66 6.36 -6.22
CA GLU A 98 5.71 5.37 -6.39
C GLU A 98 5.86 5.01 -7.87
N ASN A 99 7.08 4.77 -8.31
CA ASN A 99 7.36 4.27 -9.64
C ASN A 99 7.03 2.78 -9.71
N TYR A 100 6.61 2.31 -10.88
CA TYR A 100 6.40 0.89 -11.13
C TYR A 100 6.86 0.53 -12.55
N THR A 101 7.10 -0.75 -12.73
CA THR A 101 7.53 -1.30 -14.01
C THR A 101 6.47 -2.24 -14.53
N VAL A 102 6.08 -2.06 -15.80
CA VAL A 102 5.23 -3.00 -16.52
C VAL A 102 6.12 -3.99 -17.24
N ALA A 103 5.86 -5.27 -17.03
CA ALA A 103 6.58 -6.36 -17.69
C ALA A 103 5.61 -7.20 -18.51
N GLU A 104 6.13 -7.80 -19.58
CA GLU A 104 5.40 -8.81 -20.32
C GLU A 104 5.33 -10.10 -19.50
N VAL A 105 4.11 -10.62 -19.34
CA VAL A 105 3.90 -11.92 -18.68
C VAL A 105 3.81 -12.97 -19.76
N VAL A 106 4.73 -13.94 -19.69
CA VAL A 106 4.81 -15.05 -20.65
C VAL A 106 4.59 -16.37 -19.92
N GLU A 107 3.69 -17.19 -20.43
CA GLU A 107 3.52 -18.55 -19.93
C GLU A 107 4.65 -19.44 -20.43
N THR A 108 5.32 -20.13 -19.52
CA THR A 108 6.39 -21.08 -19.85
C THR A 108 5.88 -22.50 -19.73
N PRO A 109 6.31 -23.43 -20.63
CA PRO A 109 5.98 -24.84 -20.49
C PRO A 109 6.64 -25.41 -19.22
N THR A 110 5.98 -26.28 -18.59
CA THR A 110 6.01 -27.04 -17.35
C THR A 110 7.31 -27.23 -16.54
N GLU A 111 8.50 -26.89 -17.03
CA GLU A 111 9.73 -26.98 -16.23
C GLU A 111 10.59 -25.74 -16.42
N PHE A 112 10.74 -25.00 -15.33
CA PHE A 112 11.67 -23.89 -15.26
C PHE A 112 13.09 -24.44 -15.11
N THR A 113 13.74 -24.69 -16.22
CA THR A 113 15.15 -25.12 -16.23
C THR A 113 16.07 -23.91 -16.26
N GLY A 114 16.26 -23.28 -15.13
CA GLY A 114 17.37 -22.37 -14.84
C GLY A 114 17.39 -21.08 -15.62
N LEU A 115 17.29 -19.96 -14.92
CA LEU A 115 17.75 -18.66 -15.37
C LEU A 115 19.29 -18.63 -15.34
N VAL A 116 19.91 -18.55 -16.52
CA VAL A 116 21.30 -18.09 -16.60
C VAL A 116 21.25 -16.58 -16.46
N THR A 117 21.59 -16.07 -15.29
CA THR A 117 21.76 -14.63 -15.13
C THR A 117 23.12 -14.23 -15.72
N GLU A 118 23.17 -13.19 -16.51
CA GLU A 118 24.38 -12.62 -17.09
C GLU A 118 25.41 -12.14 -16.02
N ARG A 119 25.12 -12.31 -14.75
CA ARG A 119 25.97 -11.89 -13.60
C ARG A 119 26.85 -12.98 -13.02
N GLY A 120 26.95 -14.12 -13.65
CA GLY A 120 27.88 -15.17 -13.21
C GLY A 120 27.52 -15.90 -11.92
N ASP A 121 26.34 -15.69 -11.42
CA ASP A 121 25.82 -16.49 -10.30
C ASP A 121 25.52 -17.89 -10.81
N SER A 122 26.09 -18.89 -10.15
CA SER A 122 25.93 -20.26 -10.58
C SER A 122 24.47 -20.64 -10.61
N ALA A 123 24.03 -21.37 -11.65
CA ALA A 123 22.68 -21.90 -11.77
C ALA A 123 22.24 -22.70 -10.52
N ALA A 124 23.18 -23.20 -9.73
CA ALA A 124 22.95 -23.86 -8.46
C ALA A 124 22.47 -22.92 -7.35
N GLU A 125 22.84 -21.63 -7.38
CA GLU A 125 22.46 -20.66 -6.37
C GLU A 125 21.08 -20.05 -6.66
N ALA A 126 20.78 -19.81 -7.93
CA ALA A 126 19.43 -19.42 -8.38
C ALA A 126 18.42 -20.57 -8.17
N ALA A 127 18.86 -21.83 -8.34
CA ALA A 127 18.00 -23.00 -8.13
C ALA A 127 17.72 -23.30 -6.64
N ARG A 128 18.51 -22.77 -5.70
CA ARG A 128 18.31 -23.03 -4.26
C ARG A 128 17.00 -22.47 -3.73
N ARG A 129 16.47 -21.43 -4.31
CA ARG A 129 15.20 -20.87 -3.90
C ARG A 129 14.02 -21.59 -4.57
N GLY A 130 14.17 -22.01 -5.85
CA GLY A 130 13.20 -22.81 -6.60
C GLY A 130 11.75 -22.35 -6.38
N ALA A 131 10.87 -23.29 -6.12
CA ALA A 131 9.47 -23.06 -5.75
C ALA A 131 9.28 -22.72 -4.27
N ALA A 132 10.36 -22.56 -3.51
CA ALA A 132 10.31 -22.33 -2.08
C ALA A 132 9.90 -20.91 -1.74
N GLY A 133 8.75 -20.75 -1.11
CA GLY A 133 8.21 -19.52 -0.60
C GLY A 133 7.73 -19.65 0.84
N PHE A 134 7.14 -18.62 1.40
CA PHE A 134 6.44 -18.63 2.70
C PHE A 134 7.22 -19.30 3.85
N GLY A 135 8.46 -18.85 4.10
CA GLY A 135 9.25 -19.31 5.23
C GLY A 135 10.09 -20.56 4.97
N SER A 136 10.23 -21.00 3.73
CA SER A 136 11.07 -22.16 3.35
C SER A 136 12.56 -21.98 3.66
N THR A 137 13.00 -20.74 3.88
CA THR A 137 14.38 -20.42 4.29
C THR A 137 14.59 -20.49 5.80
N GLY A 138 13.58 -20.93 6.53
CA GLY A 138 13.61 -21.06 7.99
C GLY A 138 13.34 -19.75 8.73
N LEU A 139 13.09 -19.90 10.00
CA LEU A 139 13.05 -18.78 10.95
C LEU A 139 14.46 -18.49 11.46
#